data_9d822d59af1c8a17094c74fb892f6a30
#
_entry.id   9d822d59af1c8a17094c74fb892f6a30
#
_cell.length_a   1.000
_cell.length_b   1.000
_cell.length_c   1.000
_cell.angle_alpha   90.00
_cell.angle_beta   90.00
_cell.angle_gamma   90.00
#
_symmetry.space_group_name_H-M   'P 1'
#
loop_
_entity.id
_entity.type
_entity.pdbx_description
1 polymer ?
#
loop_
_entity_poly.entity_id
_entity_poly.type
_entity_poly.pdbx_seq_one_letter_code
_entity_poly.pdbx_strand_id
1 'polypeptide(L)'
;MCANAFAAATGRCGNSIKWTLDDSGNLTLSGSGEMWNYGYVTSPFKDYGIKTVTIEYGITSIGDYVFRGCCSMTELTLPNSVRSIGKYAFDSCTGLTNLALPSSVTSIGSAAFQGCSGLTELTLPNGVRSIGDYAFSGCSGLTELTLPNSVTSIGDCAFYGCTGLTELILPNSVRSIGDIAFTYCSGLEKITVESGNSCYDSRDNCNSIIDTEFNTLIVGCKNSVIPNSVTSIGYYAFYGCSGLTELTLPDSVASIGDGAFICCSDLSKITSLAEIPPVCGRGVFDRVNKTNCELIVPIVSVTAYKQAEVWNEFSNISGFSGVEVTVAGKTRKIVVE
;
A
#
# COMPACT_ATOMS: atom_id res chain seq x y z
N MET A 1 -3.80 -17.80 18.02
CA MET A 1 -5.03 -18.47 18.48
C MET A 1 -5.76 -17.48 19.37
N CYS A 2 -6.98 -17.07 18.98
CA CYS A 2 -7.81 -16.19 19.78
C CYS A 2 -8.45 -17.00 20.90
N ALA A 3 -8.29 -16.56 22.14
CA ALA A 3 -8.85 -17.26 23.30
C ALA A 3 -10.39 -17.18 23.29
N ASN A 4 -11.06 -18.29 23.55
CA ASN A 4 -12.53 -18.40 23.65
C ASN A 4 -12.95 -18.45 25.13
N ALA A 5 -12.59 -17.45 25.92
CA ALA A 5 -13.04 -17.38 27.31
C ALA A 5 -13.95 -16.14 27.49
N PHE A 6 -15.26 -16.36 27.49
CA PHE A 6 -16.22 -15.35 27.89
C PHE A 6 -16.47 -15.49 29.40
N ALA A 7 -16.01 -14.52 30.18
CA ALA A 7 -16.42 -14.32 31.58
C ALA A 7 -16.65 -12.83 31.74
N ALA A 8 -17.80 -12.46 32.32
CA ALA A 8 -18.09 -11.07 32.65
C ALA A 8 -16.92 -10.46 33.46
N ALA A 9 -16.44 -9.33 33.03
CA ALA A 9 -15.32 -8.67 33.65
C ALA A 9 -15.47 -7.16 33.63
N THR A 10 -14.82 -6.48 34.56
CA THR A 10 -14.82 -5.03 34.67
C THR A 10 -13.44 -4.52 35.02
N GLY A 11 -13.12 -3.29 34.63
CA GLY A 11 -11.84 -2.68 34.98
C GLY A 11 -11.74 -1.22 34.57
N ARG A 12 -10.51 -0.76 34.49
CA ARG A 12 -10.16 0.60 34.04
C ARG A 12 -9.12 0.56 32.94
N CYS A 13 -9.21 1.50 32.04
CA CYS A 13 -8.21 1.70 30.97
C CYS A 13 -7.90 3.19 30.73
N GLY A 14 -8.16 4.02 31.73
CA GLY A 14 -7.86 5.45 31.80
C GLY A 14 -8.18 5.97 33.22
N ASN A 15 -7.75 7.19 33.54
CA ASN A 15 -7.97 7.78 34.85
C ASN A 15 -9.45 7.86 35.23
N SER A 16 -10.29 8.20 34.25
CA SER A 16 -11.76 8.31 34.40
C SER A 16 -12.51 7.39 33.45
N ILE A 17 -11.86 6.36 32.89
CA ILE A 17 -12.47 5.43 31.95
C ILE A 17 -12.59 4.06 32.61
N LYS A 18 -13.82 3.54 32.62
CA LYS A 18 -14.17 2.19 33.06
C LYS A 18 -14.59 1.36 31.87
N TRP A 19 -14.42 0.06 31.96
CA TRP A 19 -14.93 -0.87 30.98
C TRP A 19 -15.69 -2.03 31.63
N THR A 20 -16.65 -2.54 30.91
CA THR A 20 -17.42 -3.73 31.25
C THR A 20 -17.46 -4.67 30.06
N LEU A 21 -17.21 -5.94 30.30
CA LEU A 21 -17.35 -7.03 29.34
C LEU A 21 -18.42 -7.96 29.80
N ASP A 22 -19.41 -8.27 28.95
CA ASP A 22 -20.46 -9.23 29.26
C ASP A 22 -20.06 -10.66 28.80
N ASP A 23 -20.91 -11.63 29.20
CA ASP A 23 -20.71 -13.06 28.86
C ASP A 23 -20.88 -13.36 27.37
N SER A 24 -21.36 -12.41 26.56
CA SER A 24 -21.54 -12.52 25.11
C SER A 24 -20.34 -12.00 24.32
N GLY A 25 -19.40 -11.36 25.01
CA GLY A 25 -18.20 -10.76 24.39
C GLY A 25 -18.41 -9.30 23.97
N ASN A 26 -19.43 -8.60 24.52
CA ASN A 26 -19.64 -7.19 24.26
C ASN A 26 -18.88 -6.35 25.29
N LEU A 27 -17.94 -5.54 24.81
CA LEU A 27 -17.13 -4.64 25.61
C LEU A 27 -17.68 -3.22 25.50
N THR A 28 -18.04 -2.62 26.64
CA THR A 28 -18.45 -1.21 26.72
C THR A 28 -17.42 -0.42 27.52
N LEU A 29 -16.95 0.70 26.97
CA LEU A 29 -16.06 1.65 27.64
C LEU A 29 -16.82 2.95 27.88
N SER A 30 -16.83 3.40 29.15
CA SER A 30 -17.55 4.59 29.60
C SER A 30 -16.67 5.53 30.41
N GLY A 31 -17.00 6.81 30.42
CA GLY A 31 -16.24 7.83 31.15
C GLY A 31 -15.71 8.93 30.23
N SER A 32 -14.59 9.55 30.62
CA SER A 32 -14.07 10.69 29.87
C SER A 32 -12.55 10.78 29.90
N GLY A 33 -12.00 11.47 28.88
CA GLY A 33 -10.58 11.71 28.75
C GLY A 33 -9.87 10.66 27.90
N GLU A 34 -8.58 10.48 28.14
CA GLU A 34 -7.70 9.62 27.32
C GLU A 34 -7.59 8.22 27.90
N MET A 35 -7.54 7.21 27.03
CA MET A 35 -7.15 5.86 27.42
C MET A 35 -5.66 5.81 27.76
N TRP A 36 -5.28 4.90 28.64
CA TRP A 36 -3.88 4.61 28.89
C TRP A 36 -3.23 3.96 27.67
N ASN A 37 -1.92 4.22 27.51
CA ASN A 37 -1.08 3.49 26.56
C ASN A 37 -0.61 2.18 27.20
N TYR A 38 -0.61 1.13 26.40
CA TYR A 38 -0.12 -0.20 26.79
C TYR A 38 1.11 -0.58 25.98
N GLY A 39 1.74 -1.67 26.29
CA GLY A 39 2.81 -2.26 25.52
C GLY A 39 2.33 -3.50 24.75
N TYR A 40 3.18 -4.03 23.92
CA TYR A 40 2.91 -5.16 23.04
C TYR A 40 2.23 -6.37 23.71
N VAL A 41 2.59 -6.67 24.99
CA VAL A 41 2.07 -7.80 25.76
C VAL A 41 1.12 -7.41 26.89
N THR A 42 0.87 -6.12 27.10
CA THR A 42 0.14 -5.61 28.27
C THR A 42 -1.24 -5.08 27.93
N SER A 43 -1.74 -5.28 26.69
CA SER A 43 -3.11 -4.92 26.34
C SER A 43 -4.09 -5.56 27.33
N PRO A 44 -5.03 -4.78 27.90
CA PRO A 44 -5.96 -5.31 28.88
C PRO A 44 -6.99 -6.27 28.26
N PHE A 45 -7.12 -6.30 26.94
CA PHE A 45 -8.16 -7.01 26.22
C PHE A 45 -7.68 -8.21 25.41
N LYS A 46 -6.39 -8.50 25.45
CA LYS A 46 -5.70 -9.49 24.59
C LYS A 46 -6.28 -10.91 24.70
N ASP A 47 -6.65 -11.32 25.92
CA ASP A 47 -7.06 -12.70 26.21
C ASP A 47 -8.58 -12.87 26.31
N TYR A 48 -9.35 -11.80 26.08
CA TYR A 48 -10.80 -11.83 26.05
C TYR A 48 -11.30 -12.04 24.62
N GLY A 49 -12.26 -12.92 24.45
CA GLY A 49 -12.88 -13.17 23.12
C GLY A 49 -13.84 -12.06 22.70
N ILE A 50 -13.41 -10.80 22.72
CA ILE A 50 -14.22 -9.62 22.43
C ILE A 50 -14.77 -9.69 21.01
N LYS A 51 -16.09 -9.54 20.88
CA LYS A 51 -16.82 -9.52 19.59
C LYS A 51 -17.22 -8.13 19.16
N THR A 52 -17.72 -7.33 20.12
CA THR A 52 -18.12 -5.95 19.85
C THR A 52 -17.45 -5.00 20.83
N VAL A 53 -17.09 -3.82 20.38
CA VAL A 53 -16.55 -2.75 21.20
C VAL A 53 -17.41 -1.51 21.00
N THR A 54 -18.00 -1.02 22.11
CA THR A 54 -18.71 0.25 22.14
C THR A 54 -17.95 1.23 23.02
N ILE A 55 -17.50 2.32 22.44
CA ILE A 55 -16.87 3.43 23.16
C ILE A 55 -17.87 4.54 23.29
N GLU A 56 -18.20 4.91 24.54
CA GLU A 56 -19.18 5.95 24.83
C GLU A 56 -18.60 7.36 24.68
N TYR A 57 -19.50 8.33 24.48
CA TYR A 57 -19.11 9.74 24.37
C TYR A 57 -18.40 10.24 25.64
N GLY A 58 -17.34 11.05 25.44
CA GLY A 58 -16.50 11.59 26.51
C GLY A 58 -15.05 11.08 26.43
N ILE A 59 -14.84 9.90 25.87
CA ILE A 59 -13.50 9.33 25.61
C ILE A 59 -12.90 10.05 24.38
N THR A 60 -11.67 10.58 24.52
CA THR A 60 -11.06 11.48 23.54
C THR A 60 -9.92 10.85 22.75
N SER A 61 -9.33 9.76 23.26
CA SER A 61 -8.27 9.03 22.53
C SER A 61 -8.34 7.53 22.80
N ILE A 62 -7.98 6.76 21.80
CA ILE A 62 -7.67 5.33 21.94
C ILE A 62 -6.16 5.24 22.20
N GLY A 63 -5.75 4.58 23.27
CA GLY A 63 -4.34 4.44 23.64
C GLY A 63 -3.59 3.45 22.75
N ASP A 64 -2.26 3.46 22.87
CA ASP A 64 -1.41 2.52 22.18
C ASP A 64 -1.71 1.08 22.60
N TYR A 65 -1.75 0.14 21.64
CA TYR A 65 -1.92 -1.31 21.82
C TYR A 65 -3.21 -1.74 22.54
N VAL A 66 -4.18 -0.86 22.78
CA VAL A 66 -5.37 -1.16 23.63
C VAL A 66 -6.13 -2.40 23.16
N PHE A 67 -6.45 -2.50 21.88
CA PHE A 67 -7.22 -3.62 21.30
C PHE A 67 -6.37 -4.54 20.43
N ARG A 68 -5.05 -4.47 20.57
CA ARG A 68 -4.14 -5.30 19.79
C ARG A 68 -4.47 -6.79 19.93
N GLY A 69 -4.62 -7.47 18.79
CA GLY A 69 -4.89 -8.91 18.73
C GLY A 69 -6.31 -9.31 19.10
N CYS A 70 -7.26 -8.37 19.19
CA CYS A 70 -8.68 -8.68 19.36
C CYS A 70 -9.26 -9.25 18.05
N CYS A 71 -8.77 -10.40 17.62
CA CYS A 71 -9.09 -10.99 16.32
C CYS A 71 -10.53 -11.49 16.18
N SER A 72 -11.26 -11.66 17.26
CA SER A 72 -12.70 -12.01 17.24
C SER A 72 -13.60 -10.78 17.11
N MET A 73 -13.03 -9.56 17.21
CA MET A 73 -13.79 -8.32 17.14
C MET A 73 -14.30 -8.08 15.72
N THR A 74 -15.62 -8.04 15.57
CA THR A 74 -16.30 -7.79 14.29
C THR A 74 -16.89 -6.41 14.19
N GLU A 75 -17.18 -5.77 15.33
CA GLU A 75 -17.84 -4.47 15.37
C GLU A 75 -17.11 -3.51 16.31
N LEU A 76 -16.93 -2.28 15.85
CA LEU A 76 -16.33 -1.19 16.60
C LEU A 76 -17.16 0.08 16.44
N THR A 77 -17.66 0.62 17.54
CA THR A 77 -18.37 1.91 17.58
C THR A 77 -17.51 2.97 18.28
N LEU A 78 -17.16 4.01 17.53
CA LEU A 78 -16.37 5.16 18.00
C LEU A 78 -17.25 6.43 18.05
N PRO A 79 -17.29 7.16 19.16
CA PRO A 79 -18.06 8.41 19.27
C PRO A 79 -17.31 9.61 18.68
N ASN A 80 -18.04 10.67 18.34
CA ASN A 80 -17.48 11.94 17.85
C ASN A 80 -16.63 12.72 18.90
N SER A 81 -16.34 12.14 20.07
CA SER A 81 -15.37 12.69 21.01
C SER A 81 -13.95 12.19 20.77
N VAL A 82 -13.77 11.05 20.06
CA VAL A 82 -12.44 10.48 19.76
C VAL A 82 -11.75 11.32 18.71
N ARG A 83 -10.51 11.76 19.00
CA ARG A 83 -9.68 12.62 18.14
C ARG A 83 -8.43 11.92 17.64
N SER A 84 -7.93 10.93 18.40
CA SER A 84 -6.69 10.22 18.06
C SER A 84 -6.80 8.73 18.32
N ILE A 85 -6.17 7.96 17.47
CA ILE A 85 -5.99 6.51 17.59
C ILE A 85 -4.50 6.26 17.72
N GLY A 86 -4.10 5.60 18.81
CA GLY A 86 -2.72 5.32 19.16
C GLY A 86 -2.06 4.28 18.27
N LYS A 87 -0.75 4.14 18.42
CA LYS A 87 0.02 3.15 17.65
C LYS A 87 -0.39 1.72 18.03
N TYR A 88 -0.49 0.86 17.02
CA TYR A 88 -0.89 -0.56 17.19
C TYR A 88 -2.24 -0.74 17.92
N ALA A 89 -3.08 0.29 17.99
CA ALA A 89 -4.31 0.27 18.80
C ALA A 89 -5.23 -0.89 18.44
N PHE A 90 -5.33 -1.23 17.17
CA PHE A 90 -6.13 -2.31 16.60
C PHE A 90 -5.30 -3.28 15.76
N ASP A 91 -3.98 -3.35 15.98
CA ASP A 91 -3.12 -4.30 15.26
C ASP A 91 -3.66 -5.72 15.37
N SER A 92 -3.74 -6.41 14.23
CA SER A 92 -4.21 -7.80 14.11
C SER A 92 -5.66 -8.03 14.55
N CYS A 93 -6.52 -7.03 14.45
CA CYS A 93 -7.98 -7.19 14.61
C CYS A 93 -8.58 -7.79 13.33
N THR A 94 -8.24 -9.04 13.04
CA THR A 94 -8.56 -9.71 11.76
C THR A 94 -10.04 -9.92 11.50
N GLY A 95 -10.88 -9.91 12.55
CA GLY A 95 -12.35 -10.04 12.45
C GLY A 95 -13.05 -8.74 12.08
N LEU A 96 -12.37 -7.58 12.19
CA LEU A 96 -12.98 -6.28 11.93
C LEU A 96 -13.23 -6.12 10.43
N THR A 97 -14.50 -6.08 10.02
CA THR A 97 -14.90 -6.02 8.61
C THR A 97 -15.27 -4.62 8.15
N ASN A 98 -15.73 -3.78 9.07
CA ASN A 98 -16.13 -2.40 8.81
C ASN A 98 -15.50 -1.46 9.84
N LEU A 99 -14.99 -0.33 9.38
CA LEU A 99 -14.38 0.69 10.20
C LEU A 99 -14.97 2.07 9.88
N ALA A 100 -15.92 2.52 10.71
CA ALA A 100 -16.46 3.86 10.61
C ALA A 100 -15.70 4.81 11.56
N LEU A 101 -14.76 5.56 11.01
CA LEU A 101 -14.03 6.58 11.77
C LEU A 101 -14.87 7.86 11.88
N PRO A 102 -15.11 8.39 13.09
CA PRO A 102 -15.88 9.62 13.26
C PRO A 102 -15.13 10.84 12.73
N SER A 103 -15.86 11.88 12.30
CA SER A 103 -15.31 13.11 11.71
C SER A 103 -14.36 13.88 12.64
N SER A 104 -14.40 13.58 13.94
CA SER A 104 -13.50 14.15 14.96
C SER A 104 -12.07 13.59 14.92
N VAL A 105 -11.85 12.43 14.30
CA VAL A 105 -10.52 11.81 14.24
C VAL A 105 -9.61 12.63 13.31
N THR A 106 -8.48 13.05 13.86
CA THR A 106 -7.47 13.85 13.16
C THR A 106 -6.10 13.18 13.09
N SER A 107 -5.89 12.12 13.90
CA SER A 107 -4.60 11.42 13.96
C SER A 107 -4.81 9.90 14.04
N ILE A 108 -4.08 9.19 13.18
CA ILE A 108 -3.99 7.73 13.15
C ILE A 108 -2.52 7.36 13.32
N GLY A 109 -2.21 6.68 14.41
CA GLY A 109 -0.84 6.31 14.79
C GLY A 109 -0.25 5.20 13.91
N SER A 110 1.06 5.01 14.04
CA SER A 110 1.78 3.96 13.33
C SER A 110 1.20 2.59 13.65
N ALA A 111 0.99 1.77 12.61
CA ALA A 111 0.44 0.42 12.69
C ALA A 111 -0.92 0.32 13.39
N ALA A 112 -1.70 1.41 13.47
CA ALA A 112 -2.95 1.46 14.23
C ALA A 112 -3.94 0.35 13.83
N PHE A 113 -4.00 -0.02 12.56
CA PHE A 113 -4.86 -1.07 11.99
C PHE A 113 -4.06 -2.11 11.20
N GLN A 114 -2.78 -2.28 11.52
CA GLN A 114 -1.93 -3.27 10.85
C GLN A 114 -2.57 -4.66 10.96
N GLY A 115 -2.60 -5.42 9.86
CA GLY A 115 -3.11 -6.79 9.85
C GLY A 115 -4.64 -6.92 10.07
N CYS A 116 -5.41 -5.84 9.95
CA CYS A 116 -6.89 -5.91 9.94
C CYS A 116 -7.36 -6.52 8.61
N SER A 117 -7.06 -7.80 8.39
CA SER A 117 -7.28 -8.47 7.10
C SER A 117 -8.75 -8.68 6.72
N GLY A 118 -9.67 -8.56 7.69
CA GLY A 118 -11.11 -8.61 7.45
C GLY A 118 -11.70 -7.30 6.90
N LEU A 119 -10.96 -6.18 7.03
CA LEU A 119 -11.46 -4.86 6.64
C LEU A 119 -11.65 -4.78 5.13
N THR A 120 -12.88 -4.45 4.68
CA THR A 120 -13.23 -4.40 3.24
C THR A 120 -13.26 -3.00 2.68
N GLU A 121 -13.67 -2.04 3.48
CA GLU A 121 -13.80 -0.63 3.10
C GLU A 121 -13.10 0.28 4.09
N LEU A 122 -12.45 1.33 3.61
CA LEU A 122 -11.86 2.35 4.44
C LEU A 122 -12.16 3.75 3.88
N THR A 123 -12.93 4.51 4.64
CA THR A 123 -13.14 5.93 4.38
C THR A 123 -12.53 6.74 5.52
N LEU A 124 -11.49 7.51 5.22
CA LEU A 124 -10.86 8.39 6.20
C LEU A 124 -11.62 9.71 6.32
N PRO A 125 -11.83 10.23 7.55
CA PRO A 125 -12.53 11.50 7.74
C PRO A 125 -11.67 12.71 7.33
N ASN A 126 -12.35 13.79 6.93
CA ASN A 126 -11.73 15.04 6.46
C ASN A 126 -10.84 15.77 7.51
N GLY A 127 -10.70 15.25 8.72
CA GLY A 127 -9.80 15.77 9.74
C GLY A 127 -8.39 15.19 9.68
N VAL A 128 -8.23 14.02 9.04
CA VAL A 128 -6.95 13.29 8.98
C VAL A 128 -6.01 14.00 8.02
N ARG A 129 -4.81 14.39 8.51
CA ARG A 129 -3.77 15.05 7.72
C ARG A 129 -2.61 14.14 7.38
N SER A 130 -2.34 13.17 8.25
CA SER A 130 -1.25 12.20 8.07
C SER A 130 -1.73 10.79 8.40
N ILE A 131 -1.28 9.84 7.60
CA ILE A 131 -1.44 8.40 7.85
C ILE A 131 -0.10 7.90 8.37
N GLY A 132 -0.10 7.27 9.55
CA GLY A 132 1.13 6.78 10.20
C GLY A 132 1.78 5.63 9.43
N ASP A 133 3.05 5.36 9.74
CA ASP A 133 3.76 4.22 9.18
C ASP A 133 3.03 2.91 9.49
N TYR A 134 2.94 2.00 8.52
CA TYR A 134 2.25 0.72 8.66
C TYR A 134 0.76 0.80 9.05
N ALA A 135 0.13 1.98 9.05
CA ALA A 135 -1.19 2.18 9.67
C ALA A 135 -2.26 1.18 9.20
N PHE A 136 -2.25 0.79 7.95
CA PHE A 136 -3.15 -0.19 7.33
C PHE A 136 -2.39 -1.32 6.61
N SER A 137 -1.14 -1.54 6.97
CA SER A 137 -0.32 -2.60 6.38
C SER A 137 -0.96 -3.98 6.60
N GLY A 138 -1.05 -4.80 5.57
CA GLY A 138 -1.66 -6.13 5.64
C GLY A 138 -3.18 -6.15 5.77
N CYS A 139 -3.87 -5.04 5.50
CA CYS A 139 -5.34 -5.04 5.34
C CYS A 139 -5.71 -5.71 4.01
N SER A 140 -5.47 -7.01 3.90
CA SER A 140 -5.57 -7.75 2.63
C SER A 140 -6.99 -7.88 2.08
N GLY A 141 -8.01 -7.71 2.92
CA GLY A 141 -9.41 -7.68 2.50
C GLY A 141 -9.88 -6.34 1.93
N LEU A 142 -9.05 -5.28 2.08
CA LEU A 142 -9.44 -3.93 1.68
C LEU A 142 -9.58 -3.83 0.16
N THR A 143 -10.80 -3.61 -0.31
CA THR A 143 -11.13 -3.46 -1.75
C THR A 143 -11.37 -2.01 -2.13
N GLU A 144 -11.85 -1.19 -1.18
CA GLU A 144 -12.20 0.22 -1.40
C GLU A 144 -11.46 1.12 -0.42
N LEU A 145 -10.76 2.12 -0.94
CA LEU A 145 -10.02 3.11 -0.17
C LEU A 145 -10.39 4.52 -0.62
N THR A 146 -10.92 5.32 0.30
CA THR A 146 -11.17 6.75 0.07
C THR A 146 -10.23 7.60 0.94
N LEU A 147 -9.32 8.31 0.29
CA LEU A 147 -8.42 9.28 0.90
C LEU A 147 -9.01 10.69 0.74
N PRO A 148 -9.23 11.44 1.83
CA PRO A 148 -9.78 12.80 1.74
C PRO A 148 -8.71 13.82 1.34
N ASN A 149 -9.17 14.97 0.80
CA ASN A 149 -8.32 16.10 0.42
C ASN A 149 -7.65 16.82 1.62
N SER A 150 -7.78 16.29 2.83
CA SER A 150 -7.03 16.75 4.00
C SER A 150 -5.69 16.02 4.19
N VAL A 151 -5.54 14.83 3.58
CA VAL A 151 -4.31 14.03 3.73
C VAL A 151 -3.18 14.68 2.94
N THR A 152 -2.09 15.00 3.64
CA THR A 152 -0.89 15.61 3.08
C THR A 152 0.31 14.68 3.08
N SER A 153 0.31 13.66 3.97
CA SER A 153 1.40 12.68 4.07
C SER A 153 0.88 11.27 4.32
N ILE A 154 1.51 10.32 3.66
CA ILE A 154 1.30 8.88 3.82
C ILE A 154 2.63 8.30 4.29
N GLY A 155 2.63 7.58 5.42
CA GLY A 155 3.84 7.03 6.05
C GLY A 155 4.39 5.80 5.34
N ASP A 156 5.53 5.32 5.82
CA ASP A 156 6.20 4.14 5.31
C ASP A 156 5.31 2.90 5.46
N CYS A 157 5.25 2.05 4.43
CA CYS A 157 4.44 0.83 4.46
C CYS A 157 2.96 1.03 4.80
N ALA A 158 2.39 2.25 4.72
CA ALA A 158 1.07 2.55 5.27
C ALA A 158 -0.04 1.63 4.74
N PHE A 159 0.03 1.20 3.49
CA PHE A 159 -0.88 0.27 2.82
C PHE A 159 -0.15 -0.95 2.24
N TYR A 160 1.04 -1.27 2.75
CA TYR A 160 1.80 -2.44 2.28
C TYR A 160 0.95 -3.71 2.36
N GLY A 161 0.89 -4.48 1.28
CA GLY A 161 0.18 -5.76 1.28
C GLY A 161 -1.36 -5.66 1.34
N CYS A 162 -1.95 -4.53 0.98
CA CYS A 162 -3.39 -4.42 0.75
C CYS A 162 -3.77 -5.10 -0.57
N THR A 163 -3.67 -6.44 -0.60
CA THR A 163 -3.78 -7.25 -1.82
C THR A 163 -5.16 -7.23 -2.47
N GLY A 164 -6.21 -6.88 -1.72
CA GLY A 164 -7.58 -6.74 -2.23
C GLY A 164 -7.85 -5.42 -2.95
N LEU A 165 -6.98 -4.41 -2.77
CA LEU A 165 -7.21 -3.07 -3.31
C LEU A 165 -7.11 -3.08 -4.84
N THR A 166 -8.18 -2.63 -5.50
CA THR A 166 -8.27 -2.64 -6.97
C THR A 166 -8.03 -1.29 -7.62
N GLU A 167 -8.38 -0.21 -6.93
CA GLU A 167 -8.19 1.17 -7.40
C GLU A 167 -7.54 2.04 -6.31
N LEU A 168 -6.61 2.90 -6.72
CA LEU A 168 -6.01 3.92 -5.88
C LEU A 168 -6.21 5.29 -6.52
N ILE A 169 -6.90 6.19 -5.80
CA ILE A 169 -7.00 7.61 -6.15
C ILE A 169 -6.16 8.39 -5.14
N LEU A 170 -5.07 9.00 -5.60
CA LEU A 170 -4.22 9.85 -4.79
C LEU A 170 -4.72 11.28 -4.83
N PRO A 171 -5.15 11.89 -3.71
CA PRO A 171 -5.64 13.25 -3.67
C PRO A 171 -4.58 14.28 -4.06
N ASN A 172 -5.04 15.41 -4.57
CA ASN A 172 -4.14 16.51 -4.96
C ASN A 172 -3.46 17.19 -3.77
N SER A 173 -3.90 16.93 -2.55
CA SER A 173 -3.32 17.43 -1.31
C SER A 173 -2.06 16.69 -0.85
N VAL A 174 -1.83 15.46 -1.30
CA VAL A 174 -0.69 14.64 -0.86
C VAL A 174 0.62 15.24 -1.36
N ARG A 175 1.58 15.40 -0.45
CA ARG A 175 2.91 15.98 -0.69
C ARG A 175 4.04 15.01 -0.42
N SER A 176 3.78 13.98 0.39
CA SER A 176 4.78 12.94 0.66
C SER A 176 4.14 11.56 0.73
N ILE A 177 4.79 10.60 0.11
CA ILE A 177 4.49 9.17 0.18
C ILE A 177 5.75 8.51 0.72
N GLY A 178 5.61 7.82 1.83
CA GLY A 178 6.69 7.08 2.48
C GLY A 178 7.12 5.85 1.67
N ASP A 179 8.22 5.29 2.09
CA ASP A 179 8.83 4.14 1.45
C ASP A 179 7.86 2.96 1.41
N ILE A 180 7.76 2.33 0.23
CA ILE A 180 6.96 1.12 -0.02
C ILE A 180 5.49 1.21 0.48
N ALA A 181 4.93 2.43 0.53
CA ALA A 181 3.60 2.70 1.09
C ALA A 181 2.48 1.87 0.44
N PHE A 182 2.54 1.62 -0.88
CA PHE A 182 1.56 0.83 -1.65
C PHE A 182 2.17 -0.42 -2.27
N THR A 183 3.31 -0.86 -1.79
CA THR A 183 4.02 -2.03 -2.30
C THR A 183 3.26 -3.31 -1.95
N TYR A 184 3.31 -4.31 -2.85
CA TYR A 184 2.62 -5.59 -2.69
C TYR A 184 1.08 -5.46 -2.64
N CYS A 185 0.51 -4.39 -3.23
CA CYS A 185 -0.93 -4.27 -3.48
C CYS A 185 -1.26 -4.98 -4.81
N SER A 186 -1.14 -6.30 -4.83
CA SER A 186 -1.19 -7.12 -6.06
C SER A 186 -2.53 -7.07 -6.81
N GLY A 187 -3.61 -6.65 -6.13
CA GLY A 187 -4.93 -6.45 -6.73
C GLY A 187 -5.07 -5.19 -7.56
N LEU A 188 -4.13 -4.21 -7.43
CA LEU A 188 -4.26 -2.92 -8.11
C LEU A 188 -4.31 -3.07 -9.63
N GLU A 189 -5.36 -2.48 -10.20
CA GLU A 189 -5.61 -2.40 -11.64
C GLU A 189 -5.58 -0.97 -12.15
N LYS A 190 -5.90 -0.01 -11.27
CA LYS A 190 -6.01 1.39 -11.63
C LYS A 190 -5.42 2.29 -10.57
N ILE A 191 -4.56 3.21 -11.02
CA ILE A 191 -3.95 4.25 -10.19
C ILE A 191 -4.19 5.60 -10.88
N THR A 192 -4.72 6.55 -10.12
CA THR A 192 -4.97 7.91 -10.59
C THR A 192 -4.46 8.90 -9.56
N VAL A 193 -3.76 9.93 -10.01
CA VAL A 193 -3.41 11.10 -9.19
C VAL A 193 -4.35 12.24 -9.61
N GLU A 194 -5.03 12.85 -8.64
CA GLU A 194 -5.93 13.97 -8.91
C GLU A 194 -5.18 15.16 -9.52
N SER A 195 -5.83 15.83 -10.44
CA SER A 195 -5.26 17.01 -11.10
C SER A 195 -4.91 18.12 -10.10
N GLY A 196 -3.79 18.80 -10.34
CA GLY A 196 -3.30 19.87 -9.46
C GLY A 196 -2.45 19.38 -8.28
N ASN A 197 -2.16 18.09 -8.15
CA ASN A 197 -1.11 17.65 -7.25
C ASN A 197 0.23 18.19 -7.73
N SER A 198 1.02 18.79 -6.82
CA SER A 198 2.27 19.49 -7.17
C SER A 198 3.51 18.60 -7.07
N CYS A 199 3.38 17.41 -6.50
CA CYS A 199 4.50 16.49 -6.25
C CYS A 199 4.40 15.23 -7.10
N TYR A 200 3.18 14.81 -7.43
CA TYR A 200 2.90 13.54 -8.11
C TYR A 200 1.95 13.73 -9.26
N ASP A 201 2.05 12.88 -10.26
CA ASP A 201 1.06 12.78 -11.31
C ASP A 201 0.88 11.33 -11.82
N SER A 202 -0.15 11.15 -12.67
CA SER A 202 -0.39 9.93 -13.44
C SER A 202 -0.58 10.32 -14.92
N ARG A 203 0.42 11.08 -15.44
CA ARG A 203 0.42 11.61 -16.80
C ARG A 203 0.17 10.53 -17.85
N ASP A 204 -0.41 10.91 -18.96
CA ASP A 204 -0.71 10.03 -20.10
C ASP A 204 -1.61 8.83 -19.72
N ASN A 205 -2.37 8.91 -18.61
CA ASN A 205 -3.19 7.82 -18.05
C ASN A 205 -2.36 6.55 -17.78
N CYS A 206 -1.15 6.74 -17.26
CA CYS A 206 -0.15 5.67 -17.11
C CYS A 206 -0.48 4.62 -16.04
N ASN A 207 -1.57 4.75 -15.27
CA ASN A 207 -1.90 3.87 -14.14
C ASN A 207 -0.74 3.69 -13.16
N SER A 208 -0.06 4.79 -12.82
CA SER A 208 1.11 4.80 -11.94
C SER A 208 1.17 6.10 -11.16
N ILE A 209 1.91 6.14 -10.07
CA ILE A 209 2.32 7.38 -9.42
C ILE A 209 3.72 7.73 -9.88
N ILE A 210 3.88 8.91 -10.43
CA ILE A 210 5.17 9.46 -10.87
C ILE A 210 5.52 10.64 -9.97
N ASP A 211 6.71 10.62 -9.39
CA ASP A 211 7.32 11.77 -8.74
C ASP A 211 7.72 12.78 -9.83
N THR A 212 7.16 13.98 -9.75
CA THR A 212 7.32 14.99 -10.80
C THR A 212 8.67 15.71 -10.75
N GLU A 213 9.33 15.73 -9.59
CA GLU A 213 10.64 16.37 -9.41
C GLU A 213 11.74 15.54 -10.10
N PHE A 214 11.69 14.21 -9.92
CA PHE A 214 12.73 13.29 -10.43
C PHE A 214 12.29 12.53 -11.69
N ASN A 215 11.04 12.69 -12.14
CA ASN A 215 10.44 11.86 -13.20
C ASN A 215 10.62 10.36 -12.94
N THR A 216 10.43 9.97 -11.68
CA THR A 216 10.57 8.60 -11.21
C THR A 216 9.20 7.98 -11.02
N LEU A 217 8.95 6.83 -11.64
CA LEU A 217 7.75 6.04 -11.36
C LEU A 217 7.95 5.32 -10.02
N ILE A 218 7.17 5.69 -9.01
CA ILE A 218 7.33 5.20 -7.63
C ILE A 218 6.31 4.12 -7.24
N VAL A 219 5.15 4.08 -7.89
CA VAL A 219 4.13 3.04 -7.67
C VAL A 219 3.53 2.66 -9.02
N GLY A 220 3.61 1.40 -9.37
CA GLY A 220 2.95 0.83 -10.54
C GLY A 220 1.95 -0.26 -10.17
N CYS A 221 1.18 -0.70 -11.16
CA CYS A 221 0.24 -1.82 -11.06
C CYS A 221 0.29 -2.69 -12.33
N LYS A 222 -0.50 -3.76 -12.35
CA LYS A 222 -0.49 -4.71 -13.49
C LYS A 222 -0.87 -4.09 -14.85
N ASN A 223 -1.62 -2.98 -14.85
CA ASN A 223 -2.05 -2.28 -16.06
C ASN A 223 -1.26 -0.99 -16.33
N SER A 224 -0.12 -0.79 -15.66
CA SER A 224 0.68 0.41 -15.84
C SER A 224 1.35 0.46 -17.20
N VAL A 225 1.37 1.66 -17.77
CA VAL A 225 2.14 1.98 -18.98
C VAL A 225 3.18 3.03 -18.60
N ILE A 226 4.45 2.77 -18.85
CA ILE A 226 5.53 3.70 -18.49
C ILE A 226 5.63 4.82 -19.53
N PRO A 227 5.38 6.09 -19.19
CA PRO A 227 5.47 7.21 -20.13
C PRO A 227 6.91 7.48 -20.59
N ASN A 228 7.07 8.02 -21.81
CA ASN A 228 8.36 8.41 -22.36
C ASN A 228 9.08 9.55 -21.60
N SER A 229 8.43 10.16 -20.63
CA SER A 229 9.00 11.20 -19.76
C SER A 229 9.59 10.63 -18.47
N VAL A 230 9.36 9.35 -18.18
CA VAL A 230 9.92 8.67 -17.01
C VAL A 230 11.38 8.35 -17.29
N THR A 231 12.27 8.76 -16.37
CA THR A 231 13.72 8.55 -16.49
C THR A 231 14.24 7.45 -15.57
N SER A 232 13.46 7.09 -14.55
CA SER A 232 13.80 6.00 -13.64
C SER A 232 12.56 5.29 -13.09
N ILE A 233 12.72 4.00 -12.78
CA ILE A 233 11.76 3.20 -12.01
C ILE A 233 12.25 3.15 -10.57
N GLY A 234 11.42 3.55 -9.63
CA GLY A 234 11.73 3.57 -8.21
C GLY A 234 11.95 2.17 -7.63
N TYR A 235 12.57 2.11 -6.46
CA TYR A 235 12.73 0.85 -5.77
C TYR A 235 11.37 0.29 -5.35
N TYR A 236 11.21 -1.04 -5.49
CA TYR A 236 9.97 -1.78 -5.23
C TYR A 236 8.71 -1.25 -5.96
N ALA A 237 8.86 -0.45 -7.03
CA ALA A 237 7.74 0.23 -7.68
C ALA A 237 6.64 -0.71 -8.19
N PHE A 238 6.98 -1.92 -8.62
CA PHE A 238 6.06 -2.98 -9.08
C PHE A 238 6.16 -4.25 -8.23
N TYR A 239 6.72 -4.17 -7.01
CA TYR A 239 6.87 -5.37 -6.18
C TYR A 239 5.53 -6.06 -5.93
N GLY A 240 5.45 -7.35 -6.29
CA GLY A 240 4.25 -8.16 -6.12
C GLY A 240 3.15 -7.90 -7.13
N CYS A 241 3.40 -7.18 -8.22
CA CYS A 241 2.47 -7.04 -9.34
C CYS A 241 2.42 -8.36 -10.13
N SER A 242 1.89 -9.42 -9.51
CA SER A 242 1.89 -10.77 -10.07
C SER A 242 1.13 -10.89 -11.39
N GLY A 243 0.11 -10.02 -11.62
CA GLY A 243 -0.64 -9.99 -12.88
C GLY A 243 -0.01 -9.14 -13.99
N LEU A 244 1.19 -8.56 -13.80
CA LEU A 244 1.94 -7.86 -14.85
C LEU A 244 2.53 -8.90 -15.81
N THR A 245 2.00 -9.01 -17.02
CA THR A 245 2.40 -10.02 -18.02
C THR A 245 3.41 -9.51 -19.02
N GLU A 246 3.32 -8.24 -19.39
CA GLU A 246 4.20 -7.57 -20.35
C GLU A 246 4.64 -6.21 -19.80
N LEU A 247 5.89 -5.84 -20.08
CA LEU A 247 6.49 -4.57 -19.67
C LEU A 247 7.17 -3.93 -20.86
N THR A 248 6.84 -2.65 -21.13
CA THR A 248 7.61 -1.84 -22.08
C THR A 248 8.36 -0.76 -21.33
N LEU A 249 9.68 -0.76 -21.44
CA LEU A 249 10.59 0.26 -20.91
C LEU A 249 10.90 1.26 -22.01
N PRO A 250 10.49 2.53 -21.91
CA PRO A 250 10.87 3.59 -22.84
C PRO A 250 12.39 3.79 -22.91
N ASP A 251 12.86 4.37 -24.00
CA ASP A 251 14.29 4.73 -24.20
C ASP A 251 14.79 5.79 -23.20
N SER A 252 13.89 6.51 -22.57
CA SER A 252 14.17 7.49 -21.51
C SER A 252 14.56 6.86 -20.17
N VAL A 253 14.19 5.60 -19.91
CA VAL A 253 14.50 4.94 -18.63
C VAL A 253 15.98 4.57 -18.58
N ALA A 254 16.73 5.27 -17.75
CA ALA A 254 18.17 5.05 -17.55
C ALA A 254 18.49 4.16 -16.34
N SER A 255 17.57 4.05 -15.37
CA SER A 255 17.80 3.25 -14.16
C SER A 255 16.54 2.59 -13.62
N ILE A 256 16.73 1.46 -12.95
CA ILE A 256 15.69 0.67 -12.28
C ILE A 256 16.17 0.37 -10.87
N GLY A 257 15.39 0.81 -9.88
CA GLY A 257 15.73 0.69 -8.46
C GLY A 257 15.69 -0.74 -7.93
N ASP A 258 16.23 -0.92 -6.73
CA ASP A 258 16.30 -2.23 -6.07
C ASP A 258 14.90 -2.85 -6.00
N GLY A 259 14.81 -4.12 -6.35
CA GLY A 259 13.61 -4.91 -6.23
C GLY A 259 12.38 -4.44 -7.02
N ALA A 260 12.56 -3.55 -8.00
CA ALA A 260 11.45 -2.88 -8.67
C ALA A 260 10.38 -3.85 -9.21
N PHE A 261 10.75 -5.03 -9.68
CA PHE A 261 9.87 -6.04 -10.24
C PHE A 261 9.92 -7.38 -9.49
N ILE A 262 10.32 -7.37 -8.21
CA ILE A 262 10.29 -8.60 -7.40
C ILE A 262 8.87 -9.18 -7.38
N CYS A 263 8.75 -10.50 -7.50
CA CYS A 263 7.45 -11.21 -7.46
C CYS A 263 6.47 -10.81 -8.57
N CYS A 264 6.91 -10.23 -9.68
CA CYS A 264 6.11 -10.12 -10.91
C CYS A 264 6.11 -11.49 -11.60
N SER A 265 5.42 -12.47 -11.00
CA SER A 265 5.54 -13.90 -11.40
C SER A 265 5.04 -14.20 -12.80
N ASP A 266 4.08 -13.44 -13.31
CA ASP A 266 3.45 -13.65 -14.62
C ASP A 266 4.16 -12.87 -15.75
N LEU A 267 5.25 -12.14 -15.40
CA LEU A 267 6.00 -11.35 -16.39
C LEU A 267 6.71 -12.29 -17.36
N SER A 268 6.18 -12.32 -18.58
CA SER A 268 6.62 -13.22 -19.65
C SER A 268 7.31 -12.50 -20.80
N LYS A 269 7.18 -11.14 -20.84
CA LYS A 269 7.76 -10.35 -21.91
C LYS A 269 8.20 -8.97 -21.41
N ILE A 270 9.41 -8.60 -21.71
CA ILE A 270 9.97 -7.26 -21.50
C ILE A 270 10.45 -6.72 -22.84
N THR A 271 9.96 -5.54 -23.22
CA THR A 271 10.48 -4.80 -24.37
C THR A 271 11.20 -3.56 -23.85
N SER A 272 12.51 -3.50 -24.01
CA SER A 272 13.27 -2.29 -23.71
C SER A 272 13.60 -1.54 -25.00
N LEU A 273 13.22 -0.26 -25.03
CA LEU A 273 13.48 0.60 -26.19
C LEU A 273 14.83 1.30 -26.11
N ALA A 274 15.52 1.19 -24.98
CA ALA A 274 16.80 1.84 -24.74
C ALA A 274 17.94 1.12 -25.48
N GLU A 275 18.77 1.88 -26.23
CA GLU A 275 19.98 1.34 -26.85
C GLU A 275 21.06 1.00 -25.82
N ILE A 276 21.10 1.72 -24.72
CA ILE A 276 21.97 1.45 -23.57
C ILE A 276 21.13 0.76 -22.49
N PRO A 277 21.51 -0.45 -22.06
CA PRO A 277 20.77 -1.14 -21.01
C PRO A 277 20.61 -0.26 -19.76
N PRO A 278 19.37 -0.08 -19.23
CA PRO A 278 19.18 0.62 -17.96
C PRO A 278 20.02 0.00 -16.83
N VAL A 279 20.59 0.84 -15.98
CA VAL A 279 21.32 0.39 -14.80
C VAL A 279 20.31 -0.20 -13.81
N CYS A 280 20.51 -1.44 -13.41
CA CYS A 280 19.63 -2.14 -12.46
C CYS A 280 20.21 -2.12 -11.04
N GLY A 281 19.34 -1.88 -10.06
CA GLY A 281 19.63 -2.11 -8.67
C GLY A 281 19.66 -3.61 -8.32
N ARG A 282 19.69 -3.92 -7.03
CA ARG A 282 19.74 -5.31 -6.54
C ARG A 282 18.38 -5.99 -6.67
N GLY A 283 18.38 -7.26 -7.10
CA GLY A 283 17.20 -8.12 -7.10
C GLY A 283 16.04 -7.61 -7.95
N VAL A 284 16.29 -6.76 -8.97
CA VAL A 284 15.23 -6.10 -9.76
C VAL A 284 14.19 -7.09 -10.26
N PHE A 285 14.59 -8.25 -10.76
CA PHE A 285 13.72 -9.29 -11.31
C PHE A 285 13.73 -10.58 -10.48
N ASP A 286 13.92 -10.48 -9.17
CA ASP A 286 13.85 -11.66 -8.31
C ASP A 286 12.46 -12.27 -8.36
N ARG A 287 12.42 -13.61 -8.48
CA ARG A 287 11.21 -14.42 -8.66
C ARG A 287 10.47 -14.20 -9.99
N VAL A 288 11.03 -13.46 -10.93
CA VAL A 288 10.62 -13.49 -12.34
C VAL A 288 11.29 -14.70 -13.01
N ASN A 289 10.55 -15.44 -13.83
CA ASN A 289 11.09 -16.58 -14.57
C ASN A 289 11.93 -16.09 -15.79
N LYS A 290 13.17 -15.67 -15.52
CA LYS A 290 14.09 -15.11 -16.54
C LYS A 290 14.47 -16.10 -17.66
N THR A 291 14.23 -17.40 -17.46
CA THR A 291 14.45 -18.41 -18.50
C THR A 291 13.34 -18.37 -19.54
N ASN A 292 12.09 -18.13 -19.14
CA ASN A 292 10.94 -18.14 -20.04
C ASN A 292 10.49 -16.72 -20.43
N CYS A 293 10.91 -15.70 -19.70
CA CYS A 293 10.60 -14.31 -20.03
C CYS A 293 11.39 -13.88 -21.26
N GLU A 294 10.68 -13.42 -22.28
CA GLU A 294 11.27 -12.86 -23.49
C GLU A 294 11.76 -11.44 -23.22
N LEU A 295 13.03 -11.16 -23.50
CA LEU A 295 13.59 -9.81 -23.47
C LEU A 295 13.87 -9.34 -24.90
N ILE A 296 13.11 -8.34 -25.34
CA ILE A 296 13.21 -7.77 -26.68
C ILE A 296 13.87 -6.41 -26.59
N VAL A 297 14.96 -6.19 -27.33
CA VAL A 297 15.76 -4.98 -27.26
C VAL A 297 16.12 -4.50 -28.69
N PRO A 298 16.59 -3.27 -28.89
CA PRO A 298 17.07 -2.85 -30.20
C PRO A 298 18.14 -3.82 -30.72
N ILE A 299 18.06 -4.23 -32.00
CA ILE A 299 18.94 -5.24 -32.58
C ILE A 299 20.42 -4.88 -32.40
N VAL A 300 20.76 -3.60 -32.48
CA VAL A 300 22.10 -3.08 -32.27
C VAL A 300 22.59 -3.22 -30.82
N SER A 301 21.70 -3.41 -29.89
CA SER A 301 21.95 -3.44 -28.44
C SER A 301 21.97 -4.86 -27.87
N VAL A 302 21.63 -5.89 -28.64
CA VAL A 302 21.55 -7.29 -28.16
C VAL A 302 22.83 -7.71 -27.43
N THR A 303 23.99 -7.38 -27.97
CA THR A 303 25.26 -7.70 -27.33
C THR A 303 25.48 -6.96 -26.03
N ALA A 304 25.09 -5.68 -25.95
CA ALA A 304 25.19 -4.88 -24.74
C ALA A 304 24.31 -5.45 -23.60
N TYR A 305 23.06 -5.84 -23.91
CA TYR A 305 22.16 -6.46 -22.92
C TYR A 305 22.64 -7.82 -22.43
N LYS A 306 23.25 -8.63 -23.34
CA LYS A 306 23.85 -9.93 -22.96
C LYS A 306 25.08 -9.78 -22.05
N GLN A 307 25.68 -8.60 -21.98
CA GLN A 307 26.85 -8.31 -21.15
C GLN A 307 26.49 -7.50 -19.89
N ALA A 308 25.35 -6.81 -19.88
CA ALA A 308 24.92 -5.97 -18.78
C ALA A 308 24.47 -6.81 -17.58
N GLU A 309 24.88 -6.39 -16.38
CA GLU A 309 24.49 -7.00 -15.12
C GLU A 309 22.97 -7.02 -14.99
N VAL A 310 22.39 -8.07 -14.37
CA VAL A 310 20.96 -8.37 -14.26
C VAL A 310 20.33 -8.76 -15.61
N TRP A 311 20.58 -8.02 -16.69
CA TRP A 311 20.01 -8.30 -18.01
C TRP A 311 20.59 -9.59 -18.62
N ASN A 312 21.83 -9.91 -18.34
CA ASN A 312 22.50 -11.16 -18.80
C ASN A 312 21.93 -12.44 -18.16
N GLU A 313 21.07 -12.30 -17.15
CA GLU A 313 20.37 -13.43 -16.54
C GLU A 313 19.17 -13.93 -17.37
N PHE A 314 18.70 -13.13 -18.33
CA PHE A 314 17.63 -13.55 -19.24
C PHE A 314 18.17 -14.49 -20.32
N SER A 315 17.58 -15.69 -20.42
CA SER A 315 18.00 -16.69 -21.40
C SER A 315 17.52 -16.40 -22.83
N ASN A 316 16.45 -15.64 -22.97
CA ASN A 316 15.78 -15.36 -24.25
C ASN A 316 15.85 -13.87 -24.57
N ILE A 317 17.02 -13.42 -25.10
CA ILE A 317 17.24 -12.04 -25.55
C ILE A 317 17.23 -11.99 -27.06
N SER A 318 16.25 -11.29 -27.63
CA SER A 318 16.07 -11.09 -29.07
C SER A 318 16.16 -9.61 -29.46
N GLY A 319 16.45 -9.36 -30.73
CA GLY A 319 16.56 -8.01 -31.27
C GLY A 319 15.36 -7.64 -32.15
N PHE A 320 14.90 -6.41 -32.04
CA PHE A 320 13.99 -5.83 -33.03
C PHE A 320 14.71 -4.81 -33.89
N SER A 321 14.33 -4.74 -35.17
CA SER A 321 14.72 -3.68 -36.07
C SER A 321 13.47 -3.05 -36.64
N GLY A 322 13.13 -1.87 -36.11
CA GLY A 322 12.01 -1.03 -36.55
C GLY A 322 10.59 -1.58 -36.37
N VAL A 323 9.98 -1.27 -35.30
CA VAL A 323 8.53 -1.39 -35.04
C VAL A 323 7.94 0.00 -34.84
N GLU A 324 6.71 0.24 -35.31
CA GLU A 324 5.93 1.37 -34.83
C GLU A 324 5.36 0.99 -33.45
N VAL A 325 5.97 1.49 -32.38
CA VAL A 325 5.45 1.35 -31.02
C VAL A 325 4.74 2.65 -30.65
N THR A 326 3.46 2.56 -30.32
CA THR A 326 2.70 3.67 -29.77
C THR A 326 2.71 3.55 -28.24
N VAL A 327 3.48 4.41 -27.59
CA VAL A 327 3.47 4.54 -26.14
C VAL A 327 2.85 5.88 -25.79
N ALA A 328 1.80 5.88 -24.97
CA ALA A 328 1.08 7.08 -24.52
C ALA A 328 0.68 8.03 -25.67
N GLY A 329 0.13 7.49 -26.79
CA GLY A 329 -0.39 8.28 -27.91
C GLY A 329 0.67 8.86 -28.87
N LYS A 330 1.96 8.56 -28.66
CA LYS A 330 3.04 8.93 -29.59
C LYS A 330 3.60 7.69 -30.28
N THR A 331 3.46 7.65 -31.61
CA THR A 331 3.97 6.56 -32.44
C THR A 331 5.42 6.84 -32.82
N ARG A 332 6.35 5.95 -32.46
CA ARG A 332 7.71 5.91 -33.03
C ARG A 332 7.83 4.69 -33.93
N LYS A 333 8.45 4.90 -35.08
CA LYS A 333 8.68 3.82 -36.04
C LYS A 333 9.90 3.03 -35.62
N ILE A 334 9.67 1.79 -35.24
CA ILE A 334 10.71 0.81 -34.89
C ILE A 334 10.62 -0.29 -35.96
N VAL A 335 11.64 -0.57 -36.74
CA VAL A 335 11.60 -1.58 -37.82
C VAL A 335 11.98 -2.95 -37.27
N VAL A 336 11.13 -3.96 -37.40
CA VAL A 336 11.45 -5.38 -37.09
C VAL A 336 11.91 -6.05 -38.39
N GLU A 337 13.06 -6.69 -38.39
CA GLU A 337 13.46 -7.68 -39.41
C GLU A 337 13.13 -9.10 -38.93
#